data_cb8d90f559404b5976eb3be74afaf278
#
_entry.id   cb8d90f559404b5976eb3be74afaf278
#
_cell.length_a   1.000
_cell.length_b   1.000
_cell.length_c   1.000
_cell.angle_alpha   90.00
_cell.angle_beta   90.00
_cell.angle_gamma   90.00
#
_symmetry.space_group_name_H-M   'P 1'
#
loop_
_entity.id
_entity.type
_entity.pdbx_description
1 polymer ?
#
loop_
_entity_poly.entity_id
_entity_poly.type
_entity_poly.pdbx_seq_one_letter_code
_entity_poly.pdbx_strand_id
1 'polypeptide(L)'
;MKYLTLILCLIAAAAQSQTELKKIENISQAAVQSAFQILRGEYIRSGELTFDELNRSALQGLLQRLDLGAELLTKVDAERPIMESGVLSEMLTPEIAFLRPLAFVEKETALLEAKLREYRDAKVPQVILDLRSAAPAGDFAVAAAMLECFVPEGELLFKLKQVGRDDAQLFISHRAPVWTAPLLVLVDQETNNLGETIAAVLRQRKLAVLIGSATRGATVGYETVPVDDRWLMRFARAEMLLSDDTSFFKQGLKPDFVINLSTIKKRALFDNNGKRPAIKDTLFDIARPRYNEAALVARKNPELEDYIRRSAGEVTAGSKAPLRDEVLQRAVDMLMTRRHLDAVKLDWKAGPRDARPTIKKAQPAP
;
A
#
# COMPACT_ATOMS: atom_id res chain seq x y z
N MET A 1 35.08 -2.50 10.62
CA MET A 1 34.97 -1.77 11.90
C MET A 1 34.23 -0.42 11.79
N LYS A 2 34.41 0.42 10.76
CA LYS A 2 33.73 1.74 10.67
C LYS A 2 32.19 1.68 10.57
N TYR A 3 31.60 0.65 9.99
CA TYR A 3 30.12 0.51 9.88
C TYR A 3 29.47 0.03 11.19
N LEU A 4 30.17 -0.75 12.00
CA LEU A 4 29.68 -1.21 13.30
C LEU A 4 29.57 -0.08 14.32
N THR A 5 30.53 0.87 14.28
CA THR A 5 30.50 2.09 15.12
C THR A 5 29.39 3.04 14.73
N LEU A 6 29.07 3.16 13.43
CA LEU A 6 27.98 4.03 12.96
C LEU A 6 26.59 3.50 13.38
N ILE A 7 26.40 2.18 13.31
CA ILE A 7 25.15 1.51 13.76
C ILE A 7 24.98 1.65 15.28
N LEU A 8 26.05 1.48 16.06
CA LEU A 8 25.98 1.66 17.51
C LEU A 8 25.65 3.11 17.91
N CYS A 9 26.18 4.10 17.20
CA CYS A 9 25.84 5.52 17.43
C CYS A 9 24.39 5.85 17.10
N LEU A 10 23.81 5.27 16.04
CA LEU A 10 22.41 5.43 15.67
C LEU A 10 21.46 4.78 16.69
N ILE A 11 21.81 3.60 17.20
CA ILE A 11 21.03 2.92 18.23
C ILE A 11 21.10 3.68 19.56
N ALA A 12 22.26 4.22 19.92
CA ALA A 12 22.44 5.02 21.12
C ALA A 12 21.65 6.36 21.05
N ALA A 13 21.64 7.02 19.89
CA ALA A 13 20.86 8.23 19.69
C ALA A 13 19.33 7.99 19.75
N ALA A 14 18.86 6.86 19.18
CA ALA A 14 17.46 6.46 19.28
C ALA A 14 17.05 6.10 20.73
N ALA A 15 17.92 5.42 21.48
CA ALA A 15 17.68 5.09 22.88
C ALA A 15 17.68 6.35 23.78
N GLN A 16 18.54 7.31 23.51
CA GLN A 16 18.54 8.59 24.23
C GLN A 16 17.27 9.41 23.96
N SER A 17 16.79 9.48 22.71
CA SER A 17 15.55 10.18 22.39
C SER A 17 14.32 9.58 23.06
N GLN A 18 14.25 8.25 23.17
CA GLN A 18 13.17 7.57 23.90
C GLN A 18 13.24 7.81 25.42
N THR A 19 14.45 7.92 25.98
CA THR A 19 14.62 8.20 27.41
C THR A 19 14.23 9.62 27.75
N GLU A 20 14.54 10.59 26.90
CA GLU A 20 14.13 12.00 27.07
C GLU A 20 12.63 12.18 26.93
N LEU A 21 11.97 11.49 26.00
CA LEU A 21 10.51 11.50 25.84
C LEU A 21 9.80 10.99 27.11
N LYS A 22 10.32 9.93 27.73
CA LYS A 22 9.77 9.40 29.00
C LYS A 22 9.88 10.36 30.17
N LYS A 23 10.88 11.24 30.21
CA LYS A 23 11.02 12.23 31.28
C LYS A 23 9.94 13.32 31.22
N ILE A 24 9.40 13.60 30.03
CA ILE A 24 8.41 14.66 29.83
C ILE A 24 6.97 14.15 30.08
N GLU A 25 6.73 12.83 30.11
CA GLU A 25 5.39 12.23 30.25
C GLU A 25 4.63 12.67 31.51
N ASN A 26 5.35 13.04 32.60
CA ASN A 26 4.76 13.40 33.89
C ASN A 26 4.91 14.88 34.23
N ILE A 27 5.32 15.74 33.29
CA ILE A 27 5.48 17.16 33.55
C ILE A 27 4.11 17.84 33.67
N SER A 28 3.90 18.62 34.74
CA SER A 28 2.66 19.38 34.91
C SER A 28 2.59 20.56 33.95
N GLN A 29 1.37 21.03 33.64
CA GLN A 29 1.16 22.23 32.84
C GLN A 29 1.93 23.45 33.37
N ALA A 30 1.90 23.63 34.69
CA ALA A 30 2.63 24.73 35.36
C ALA A 30 4.14 24.60 35.14
N ALA A 31 4.69 23.36 35.21
CA ALA A 31 6.12 23.13 34.97
C ALA A 31 6.51 23.38 33.51
N VAL A 32 5.65 23.05 32.53
CA VAL A 32 5.87 23.42 31.12
C VAL A 32 5.94 24.93 30.93
N GLN A 33 5.01 25.68 31.53
CA GLN A 33 5.01 27.14 31.47
C GLN A 33 6.26 27.74 32.14
N SER A 34 6.67 27.20 33.30
CA SER A 34 7.89 27.63 33.99
C SER A 34 9.15 27.33 33.11
N ALA A 35 9.21 26.17 32.49
CA ALA A 35 10.32 25.84 31.59
C ALA A 35 10.41 26.83 30.41
N PHE A 36 9.28 27.23 29.81
CA PHE A 36 9.28 28.23 28.73
C PHE A 36 9.72 29.59 29.25
N GLN A 37 9.32 30.01 30.45
CA GLN A 37 9.78 31.27 31.04
C GLN A 37 11.29 31.27 31.29
N ILE A 38 11.82 30.16 31.83
CA ILE A 38 13.27 30.00 32.08
C ILE A 38 14.05 30.10 30.76
N LEU A 39 13.62 29.37 29.74
CA LEU A 39 14.28 29.39 28.44
C LEU A 39 14.27 30.77 27.80
N ARG A 40 13.19 31.53 27.93
CA ARG A 40 13.10 32.90 27.42
C ARG A 40 13.94 33.90 28.20
N GLY A 41 14.13 33.68 29.52
CA GLY A 41 14.91 34.57 30.36
C GLY A 41 16.39 34.25 30.40
N GLU A 42 16.75 32.98 30.49
CA GLU A 42 18.07 32.50 30.86
C GLU A 42 18.86 31.80 29.74
N TYR A 43 18.20 31.44 28.63
CA TYR A 43 18.90 30.79 27.52
C TYR A 43 19.85 31.76 26.82
N ILE A 44 21.09 31.36 26.54
CA ILE A 44 22.15 32.20 25.96
C ILE A 44 21.75 32.90 24.65
N ARG A 45 20.78 32.35 23.92
CA ARG A 45 20.17 32.94 22.72
C ARG A 45 18.68 33.19 22.91
N SER A 46 18.30 33.68 24.08
CA SER A 46 16.88 33.90 24.43
C SER A 46 16.14 34.81 23.45
N GLY A 47 16.86 35.72 22.75
CA GLY A 47 16.29 36.54 21.67
C GLY A 47 15.75 35.73 20.47
N GLU A 48 16.21 34.51 20.26
CA GLU A 48 15.69 33.59 19.24
C GLU A 48 14.39 32.91 19.70
N LEU A 49 14.09 32.91 21.02
CA LEU A 49 12.94 32.25 21.64
C LEU A 49 11.82 33.24 21.92
N THR A 50 11.26 33.85 20.89
CA THR A 50 10.06 34.66 21.03
C THR A 50 8.87 33.81 21.48
N PHE A 51 7.83 34.44 21.98
CA PHE A 51 6.59 33.74 22.37
C PHE A 51 5.97 32.99 21.18
N ASP A 52 6.01 33.63 20.01
CA ASP A 52 5.49 33.04 18.76
C ASP A 52 6.32 31.82 18.32
N GLU A 53 7.65 31.87 18.48
CA GLU A 53 8.51 30.73 18.13
C GLU A 53 8.29 29.53 19.07
N LEU A 54 8.11 29.77 20.37
CA LEU A 54 7.78 28.72 21.33
C LEU A 54 6.43 28.08 21.03
N ASN A 55 5.42 28.89 20.75
CA ASN A 55 4.09 28.39 20.39
C ASN A 55 4.10 27.59 19.08
N ARG A 56 4.84 28.09 18.07
CA ARG A 56 5.03 27.41 16.79
C ARG A 56 5.71 26.05 17.00
N SER A 57 6.81 26.02 17.73
CA SER A 57 7.56 24.81 18.05
C SER A 57 6.72 23.80 18.83
N ALA A 58 5.93 24.27 19.79
CA ALA A 58 5.02 23.42 20.57
C ALA A 58 3.92 22.80 19.68
N LEU A 59 3.29 23.61 18.81
CA LEU A 59 2.29 23.11 17.87
C LEU A 59 2.91 22.12 16.88
N GLN A 60 4.07 22.42 16.33
CA GLN A 60 4.79 21.55 15.41
C GLN A 60 5.13 20.21 16.08
N GLY A 61 5.63 20.21 17.30
CA GLY A 61 5.90 18.99 18.07
C GLY A 61 4.63 18.18 18.34
N LEU A 62 3.50 18.83 18.65
CA LEU A 62 2.21 18.16 18.79
C LEU A 62 1.74 17.51 17.51
N LEU A 63 1.79 18.23 16.38
CA LEU A 63 1.41 17.69 15.07
C LEU A 63 2.29 16.52 14.65
N GLN A 64 3.60 16.60 14.87
CA GLN A 64 4.53 15.49 14.63
C GLN A 64 4.17 14.25 15.47
N ARG A 65 3.78 14.43 16.74
CA ARG A 65 3.35 13.32 17.60
C ARG A 65 2.00 12.75 17.18
N LEU A 66 1.09 13.58 16.71
CA LEU A 66 -0.21 13.12 16.21
C LEU A 66 -0.06 12.45 14.84
N ASP A 67 0.98 12.80 14.07
CA ASP A 67 1.27 12.26 12.73
C ASP A 67 0.01 12.28 11.85
N LEU A 68 -0.47 11.12 11.40
CA LEU A 68 -1.68 10.98 10.59
C LEU A 68 -2.97 11.45 11.30
N GLY A 69 -2.91 11.73 12.60
CA GLY A 69 -4.09 12.16 13.38
C GLY A 69 -4.46 13.62 13.20
N ALA A 70 -3.51 14.50 12.85
CA ALA A 70 -3.81 15.92 12.63
C ALA A 70 -2.74 16.58 11.77
N GLU A 71 -3.15 17.57 10.98
CA GLU A 71 -2.25 18.41 10.19
C GLU A 71 -2.81 19.81 10.04
N LEU A 72 -1.89 20.76 9.84
CA LEU A 72 -2.22 22.15 9.54
C LEU A 72 -2.04 22.38 8.03
N LEU A 73 -3.11 22.82 7.36
CA LEU A 73 -3.15 23.02 5.92
C LEU A 73 -3.33 24.51 5.59
N THR A 74 -2.79 24.94 4.47
CA THR A 74 -3.23 26.19 3.88
C THR A 74 -4.54 25.98 3.11
N LYS A 75 -5.34 27.02 2.88
CA LYS A 75 -6.54 26.93 2.05
C LYS A 75 -6.22 26.38 0.66
N VAL A 76 -5.08 26.76 0.08
CA VAL A 76 -4.63 26.27 -1.23
C VAL A 76 -4.35 24.77 -1.21
N ASP A 77 -3.74 24.25 -0.13
CA ASP A 77 -3.47 22.82 0.01
C ASP A 77 -4.76 22.00 0.20
N ALA A 78 -5.74 22.57 0.89
CA ALA A 78 -7.03 21.91 1.14
C ALA A 78 -7.89 21.82 -0.12
N GLU A 79 -7.74 22.77 -1.05
CA GLU A 79 -8.52 22.86 -2.29
C GLU A 79 -7.86 22.14 -3.48
N ARG A 80 -6.77 21.37 -3.26
CA ARG A 80 -6.11 20.65 -4.35
C ARG A 80 -7.10 19.72 -5.03
N PRO A 81 -7.35 19.91 -6.35
CA PRO A 81 -8.28 19.06 -7.08
C PRO A 81 -7.75 17.63 -7.20
N ILE A 82 -8.64 16.67 -7.29
CA ILE A 82 -8.31 15.31 -7.71
C ILE A 82 -7.80 15.42 -9.15
N MET A 83 -6.51 15.18 -9.36
CA MET A 83 -5.88 15.39 -10.68
C MET A 83 -6.28 14.34 -11.71
N GLU A 84 -6.65 13.15 -11.27
CA GLU A 84 -7.08 12.07 -12.15
C GLU A 84 -8.32 11.38 -11.60
N SER A 85 -9.25 11.10 -12.49
CA SER A 85 -10.42 10.29 -12.19
C SER A 85 -10.59 9.22 -13.27
N GLY A 86 -11.17 8.08 -12.89
CA GLY A 86 -11.43 6.97 -13.78
C GLY A 86 -10.96 5.64 -13.20
N VAL A 87 -11.16 4.58 -13.98
CA VAL A 87 -10.68 3.24 -13.67
C VAL A 87 -9.81 2.76 -14.82
N LEU A 88 -8.52 2.54 -14.55
CA LEU A 88 -7.68 1.86 -15.53
C LEU A 88 -8.06 0.40 -15.56
N SER A 89 -8.30 -0.12 -16.75
CA SER A 89 -8.68 -1.52 -16.95
C SER A 89 -7.95 -2.08 -18.17
N GLU A 90 -7.37 -3.27 -18.02
CA GLU A 90 -6.65 -3.95 -19.09
C GLU A 90 -6.71 -5.47 -18.91
N MET A 91 -6.82 -6.21 -20.02
CA MET A 91 -6.63 -7.67 -20.02
C MET A 91 -5.14 -7.96 -20.12
N LEU A 92 -4.56 -8.46 -19.04
CA LEU A 92 -3.13 -8.83 -19.00
C LEU A 92 -2.87 -10.14 -19.76
N THR A 93 -3.80 -11.08 -19.62
CA THR A 93 -3.88 -12.32 -20.37
C THR A 93 -5.35 -12.60 -20.70
N PRO A 94 -5.69 -13.59 -21.55
CA PRO A 94 -7.11 -13.94 -21.78
C PRO A 94 -7.91 -14.28 -20.50
N GLU A 95 -7.22 -14.50 -19.38
CA GLU A 95 -7.84 -15.01 -18.14
C GLU A 95 -7.63 -14.10 -16.94
N ILE A 96 -6.76 -13.09 -17.05
CA ILE A 96 -6.42 -12.18 -15.96
C ILE A 96 -6.75 -10.76 -16.38
N ALA A 97 -7.71 -10.16 -15.71
CA ALA A 97 -8.04 -8.74 -15.86
C ALA A 97 -7.36 -7.91 -14.76
N PHE A 98 -7.03 -6.69 -15.09
CA PHE A 98 -6.46 -5.69 -14.18
C PHE A 98 -7.42 -4.52 -14.05
N LEU A 99 -7.62 -4.05 -12.81
CA LEU A 99 -8.41 -2.86 -12.49
C LEU A 99 -7.67 -1.99 -11.48
N ARG A 100 -7.60 -0.68 -11.75
CA ARG A 100 -7.05 0.32 -10.83
C ARG A 100 -7.95 1.55 -10.80
N PRO A 101 -8.72 1.77 -9.71
CA PRO A 101 -9.36 3.07 -9.47
C PRO A 101 -8.29 4.16 -9.30
N LEU A 102 -8.42 5.28 -9.98
CA LEU A 102 -7.50 6.42 -9.86
C LEU A 102 -7.89 7.34 -8.71
N ALA A 103 -9.18 7.34 -8.36
CA ALA A 103 -9.73 8.02 -7.20
C ALA A 103 -10.78 7.13 -6.53
N PHE A 104 -11.23 7.54 -5.33
CA PHE A 104 -12.30 6.87 -4.60
C PHE A 104 -13.48 7.83 -4.47
N VAL A 105 -14.26 7.94 -5.55
CA VAL A 105 -15.48 8.75 -5.64
C VAL A 105 -16.59 7.93 -6.31
N GLU A 106 -17.83 8.38 -6.24
CA GLU A 106 -18.99 7.64 -6.76
C GLU A 106 -18.87 7.26 -8.24
N LYS A 107 -18.30 8.15 -9.07
CA LYS A 107 -18.09 7.91 -10.49
C LYS A 107 -17.20 6.70 -10.74
N GLU A 108 -16.10 6.58 -9.99
CA GLU A 108 -15.19 5.44 -10.11
C GLU A 108 -15.81 4.15 -9.60
N THR A 109 -16.66 4.22 -8.58
CA THR A 109 -17.43 3.05 -8.11
C THR A 109 -18.32 2.50 -9.22
N ALA A 110 -19.05 3.38 -9.93
CA ALA A 110 -19.89 2.96 -11.05
C ALA A 110 -19.07 2.38 -12.23
N LEU A 111 -17.90 2.98 -12.53
CA LEU A 111 -17.00 2.48 -13.57
C LEU A 111 -16.38 1.14 -13.20
N LEU A 112 -15.97 0.97 -11.94
CA LEU A 112 -15.44 -0.30 -11.41
C LEU A 112 -16.50 -1.40 -11.53
N GLU A 113 -17.72 -1.12 -11.10
CA GLU A 113 -18.82 -2.06 -11.20
C GLU A 113 -19.11 -2.44 -12.65
N ALA A 114 -19.17 -1.49 -13.56
CA ALA A 114 -19.41 -1.74 -14.98
C ALA A 114 -18.32 -2.67 -15.57
N LYS A 115 -17.05 -2.45 -15.23
CA LYS A 115 -15.93 -3.29 -15.66
C LYS A 115 -15.98 -4.69 -15.05
N LEU A 116 -16.34 -4.82 -13.79
CA LEU A 116 -16.51 -6.13 -13.15
C LEU A 116 -17.64 -6.92 -13.79
N ARG A 117 -18.77 -6.26 -14.17
CA ARG A 117 -19.86 -6.89 -14.92
C ARG A 117 -19.38 -7.37 -16.30
N GLU A 118 -18.67 -6.52 -17.04
CA GLU A 118 -18.08 -6.86 -18.34
C GLU A 118 -17.20 -8.13 -18.22
N TYR A 119 -16.30 -8.17 -17.24
CA TYR A 119 -15.40 -9.31 -17.04
C TYR A 119 -16.14 -10.57 -16.58
N ARG A 120 -17.14 -10.44 -15.73
CA ARG A 120 -18.00 -11.56 -15.31
C ARG A 120 -18.75 -12.15 -16.52
N ASP A 121 -19.36 -11.29 -17.35
CA ASP A 121 -20.16 -11.72 -18.50
C ASP A 121 -19.26 -12.33 -19.58
N ALA A 122 -18.02 -11.85 -19.72
CA ALA A 122 -16.97 -12.44 -20.55
C ALA A 122 -16.35 -13.72 -19.91
N LYS A 123 -16.79 -14.12 -18.71
CA LYS A 123 -16.29 -15.29 -17.96
C LYS A 123 -14.78 -15.22 -17.68
N VAL A 124 -14.25 -14.04 -17.45
CA VAL A 124 -12.87 -13.86 -16.99
C VAL A 124 -12.73 -14.45 -15.59
N PRO A 125 -11.83 -15.41 -15.36
CA PRO A 125 -11.81 -16.14 -14.09
C PRO A 125 -11.12 -15.36 -12.97
N GLN A 126 -10.28 -14.37 -13.27
CA GLN A 126 -9.39 -13.75 -12.27
C GLN A 126 -9.26 -12.25 -12.49
N VAL A 127 -9.28 -11.50 -11.38
CA VAL A 127 -9.11 -10.05 -11.34
C VAL A 127 -8.00 -9.68 -10.38
N ILE A 128 -7.12 -8.78 -10.80
CA ILE A 128 -6.16 -8.06 -9.97
C ILE A 128 -6.72 -6.65 -9.73
N LEU A 129 -6.98 -6.31 -8.47
CA LEU A 129 -7.40 -4.99 -8.06
C LEU A 129 -6.22 -4.20 -7.49
N ASP A 130 -5.82 -3.14 -8.15
CA ASP A 130 -4.69 -2.32 -7.74
C ASP A 130 -5.15 -1.08 -6.97
N LEU A 131 -4.88 -1.05 -5.67
CA LEU A 131 -5.23 0.04 -4.76
C LEU A 131 -4.04 0.95 -4.42
N ARG A 132 -2.94 0.87 -5.16
CA ARG A 132 -1.72 1.66 -4.94
C ARG A 132 -1.83 3.12 -5.39
N SER A 133 -3.02 3.61 -5.73
CA SER A 133 -3.26 5.02 -6.06
C SER A 133 -3.26 5.86 -4.80
N ALA A 134 -2.50 6.95 -4.81
CA ALA A 134 -2.54 7.95 -3.75
C ALA A 134 -3.83 8.79 -3.92
N ALA A 135 -4.87 8.44 -3.19
CA ALA A 135 -6.12 9.18 -3.20
C ALA A 135 -6.23 10.05 -1.95
N PRO A 136 -6.84 11.24 -2.04
CA PRO A 136 -7.17 12.02 -0.85
C PRO A 136 -8.15 11.25 0.04
N ALA A 137 -8.23 11.65 1.31
CA ALA A 137 -9.25 11.15 2.22
C ALA A 137 -10.65 11.46 1.65
N GLY A 138 -11.56 10.50 1.76
CA GLY A 138 -12.90 10.60 1.18
C GLY A 138 -14.00 10.12 2.11
N ASP A 139 -15.21 10.08 1.57
CA ASP A 139 -16.38 9.56 2.27
C ASP A 139 -16.35 8.03 2.32
N PHE A 140 -16.46 7.46 3.50
CA PHE A 140 -16.51 6.01 3.72
C PHE A 140 -17.71 5.33 3.05
N ALA A 141 -18.76 6.07 2.72
CA ALA A 141 -19.86 5.56 1.91
C ALA A 141 -19.40 5.08 0.53
N VAL A 142 -18.39 5.75 -0.07
CA VAL A 142 -17.79 5.33 -1.35
C VAL A 142 -17.03 4.00 -1.19
N ALA A 143 -16.27 3.84 -0.11
CA ALA A 143 -15.61 2.56 0.17
C ALA A 143 -16.62 1.43 0.37
N ALA A 144 -17.73 1.70 1.08
CA ALA A 144 -18.81 0.75 1.25
C ALA A 144 -19.44 0.35 -0.09
N ALA A 145 -19.76 1.32 -0.95
CA ALA A 145 -20.33 1.08 -2.27
C ALA A 145 -19.38 0.27 -3.19
N MET A 146 -18.06 0.50 -3.12
CA MET A 146 -17.08 -0.33 -3.83
C MET A 146 -17.01 -1.74 -3.27
N LEU A 147 -17.08 -1.91 -1.94
CA LEU A 147 -17.07 -3.21 -1.27
C LEU A 147 -18.30 -4.05 -1.58
N GLU A 148 -19.47 -3.44 -1.78
CA GLU A 148 -20.68 -4.11 -2.20
C GLU A 148 -20.55 -4.85 -3.54
N CYS A 149 -19.56 -4.48 -4.37
CA CYS A 149 -19.27 -5.24 -5.59
C CYS A 149 -18.74 -6.66 -5.30
N PHE A 150 -18.25 -6.91 -4.09
CA PHE A 150 -17.52 -8.13 -3.72
C PHE A 150 -18.13 -8.88 -2.53
N VAL A 151 -18.79 -8.18 -1.62
CA VAL A 151 -19.28 -8.71 -0.34
C VAL A 151 -20.77 -9.04 -0.44
N PRO A 152 -21.21 -10.22 0.02
CA PRO A 152 -22.63 -10.60 -0.01
C PRO A 152 -23.53 -9.60 0.70
N GLU A 153 -24.78 -9.50 0.22
CA GLU A 153 -25.83 -8.70 0.83
C GLU A 153 -26.08 -9.10 2.29
N GLY A 154 -26.36 -8.11 3.15
CA GLY A 154 -26.61 -8.27 4.58
C GLY A 154 -25.35 -8.38 5.44
N GLU A 155 -24.17 -8.50 4.85
CA GLU A 155 -22.92 -8.62 5.59
C GLU A 155 -22.38 -7.25 6.05
N LEU A 156 -21.92 -7.18 7.32
CA LEU A 156 -21.28 -5.99 7.87
C LEU A 156 -19.93 -5.77 7.17
N LEU A 157 -19.76 -4.65 6.48
CA LEU A 157 -18.52 -4.27 5.82
C LEU A 157 -17.46 -3.80 6.83
N PHE A 158 -17.78 -2.72 7.54
CA PHE A 158 -16.94 -2.12 8.59
C PHE A 158 -17.79 -1.21 9.48
N LYS A 159 -17.17 -0.70 10.55
CA LYS A 159 -17.76 0.25 11.47
C LYS A 159 -16.97 1.55 11.41
N LEU A 160 -17.64 2.68 11.64
CA LEU A 160 -17.00 3.99 11.79
C LEU A 160 -17.33 4.55 13.17
N LYS A 161 -16.35 4.53 14.08
CA LYS A 161 -16.46 5.07 15.43
C LYS A 161 -16.12 6.55 15.42
N GLN A 162 -17.06 7.38 15.84
CA GLN A 162 -16.91 8.84 15.84
C GLN A 162 -16.74 9.37 17.26
N VAL A 163 -15.96 10.44 17.41
CA VAL A 163 -15.85 11.17 18.67
C VAL A 163 -17.22 11.76 19.06
N GLY A 164 -17.60 11.57 20.32
CA GLY A 164 -18.88 12.09 20.87
C GLY A 164 -20.11 11.26 20.50
N ARG A 165 -19.92 10.06 19.93
CA ARG A 165 -20.99 9.07 19.73
C ARG A 165 -20.65 7.78 20.46
N ASP A 166 -21.60 7.24 21.21
CA ASP A 166 -21.42 5.98 21.93
C ASP A 166 -21.44 4.81 20.95
N ASP A 167 -22.34 4.85 19.96
CA ASP A 167 -22.49 3.81 18.95
C ASP A 167 -21.69 4.13 17.70
N ALA A 168 -21.05 3.09 17.13
CA ALA A 168 -20.39 3.17 15.84
C ALA A 168 -21.43 3.12 14.70
N GLN A 169 -21.21 3.92 13.66
CA GLN A 169 -21.98 3.82 12.42
C GLN A 169 -21.59 2.52 11.70
N LEU A 170 -22.58 1.69 11.38
CA LEU A 170 -22.40 0.42 10.69
C LEU A 170 -22.56 0.63 9.17
N PHE A 171 -21.63 0.07 8.40
CA PHE A 171 -21.74 -0.02 6.95
C PHE A 171 -22.00 -1.49 6.59
N ILE A 172 -23.14 -1.74 5.97
CA ILE A 172 -23.63 -3.08 5.62
C ILE A 172 -23.77 -3.15 4.11
N SER A 173 -23.50 -4.29 3.51
CA SER A 173 -23.75 -4.53 2.07
C SER A 173 -25.27 -4.62 1.81
N HIS A 174 -25.77 -3.84 0.86
CA HIS A 174 -27.19 -3.74 0.56
C HIS A 174 -27.59 -4.44 -0.75
N ARG A 175 -26.66 -5.12 -1.40
CA ARG A 175 -26.89 -5.76 -2.70
C ARG A 175 -26.04 -7.01 -2.90
N ALA A 176 -26.49 -7.86 -3.83
CA ALA A 176 -25.71 -9.02 -4.22
C ALA A 176 -24.38 -8.60 -4.90
N PRO A 177 -23.28 -9.30 -4.64
CA PRO A 177 -21.99 -8.98 -5.22
C PRO A 177 -21.97 -9.17 -6.74
N VAL A 178 -21.24 -8.30 -7.42
CA VAL A 178 -21.01 -8.39 -8.87
C VAL A 178 -19.92 -9.41 -9.18
N TRP A 179 -18.95 -9.53 -8.30
CA TRP A 179 -17.78 -10.39 -8.44
C TRP A 179 -17.59 -11.26 -7.21
N THR A 180 -17.55 -12.58 -7.40
CA THR A 180 -17.48 -13.57 -6.31
C THR A 180 -16.21 -14.40 -6.29
N ALA A 181 -15.40 -14.36 -7.37
CA ALA A 181 -14.12 -15.05 -7.39
C ALA A 181 -13.08 -14.33 -6.51
N PRO A 182 -12.12 -15.07 -5.90
CA PRO A 182 -11.05 -14.44 -5.13
C PRO A 182 -10.24 -13.44 -5.94
N LEU A 183 -9.81 -12.36 -5.26
CA LEU A 183 -9.03 -11.26 -5.84
C LEU A 183 -7.57 -11.36 -5.41
N LEU A 184 -6.66 -10.86 -6.24
CA LEU A 184 -5.38 -10.36 -5.78
C LEU A 184 -5.45 -8.85 -5.70
N VAL A 185 -5.06 -8.29 -4.56
CA VAL A 185 -5.11 -6.84 -4.31
C VAL A 185 -3.69 -6.32 -4.12
N LEU A 186 -3.33 -5.30 -4.90
CA LEU A 186 -2.02 -4.66 -4.79
C LEU A 186 -2.12 -3.45 -3.88
N VAL A 187 -1.21 -3.38 -2.93
CA VAL A 187 -1.14 -2.31 -1.92
C VAL A 187 0.29 -1.80 -1.73
N ASP A 188 0.43 -0.55 -1.30
CA ASP A 188 1.72 0.04 -0.91
C ASP A 188 1.56 1.20 0.08
N GLN A 189 2.67 1.90 0.37
CA GLN A 189 2.71 3.03 1.31
C GLN A 189 1.80 4.22 0.92
N GLU A 190 1.37 4.32 -0.33
CA GLU A 190 0.44 5.36 -0.78
C GLU A 190 -1.01 4.90 -0.76
N THR A 191 -1.26 3.58 -0.60
CA THR A 191 -2.58 3.07 -0.27
C THR A 191 -2.98 3.61 1.10
N ASN A 192 -4.01 4.43 1.14
CA ASN A 192 -4.45 5.12 2.33
C ASN A 192 -5.98 5.13 2.45
N ASN A 193 -6.49 5.55 3.58
CA ASN A 193 -7.90 5.84 3.87
C ASN A 193 -8.89 4.82 3.25
N LEU A 194 -9.62 5.19 2.19
CA LEU A 194 -10.62 4.32 1.56
C LEU A 194 -9.98 3.09 0.90
N GLY A 195 -8.81 3.24 0.26
CA GLY A 195 -8.06 2.12 -0.31
C GLY A 195 -7.64 1.10 0.74
N GLU A 196 -7.18 1.56 1.91
CA GLU A 196 -6.86 0.69 3.04
C GLU A 196 -8.11 -0.01 3.59
N THR A 197 -9.21 0.73 3.72
CA THR A 197 -10.49 0.18 4.17
C THR A 197 -10.95 -0.95 3.26
N ILE A 198 -10.93 -0.74 1.94
CA ILE A 198 -11.32 -1.76 0.96
C ILE A 198 -10.41 -2.98 1.08
N ALA A 199 -9.08 -2.78 1.10
CA ALA A 199 -8.12 -3.88 1.23
C ALA A 199 -8.31 -4.68 2.53
N ALA A 200 -8.52 -3.98 3.66
CA ALA A 200 -8.69 -4.59 4.97
C ALA A 200 -9.95 -5.46 5.05
N VAL A 201 -11.08 -4.96 4.57
CA VAL A 201 -12.35 -5.70 4.55
C VAL A 201 -12.28 -6.91 3.64
N LEU A 202 -11.77 -6.76 2.42
CA LEU A 202 -11.63 -7.87 1.48
C LEU A 202 -10.73 -8.98 2.05
N ARG A 203 -9.63 -8.62 2.72
CA ARG A 203 -8.75 -9.58 3.37
C ARG A 203 -9.40 -10.26 4.57
N GLN A 204 -10.05 -9.50 5.48
CA GLN A 204 -10.73 -10.06 6.64
C GLN A 204 -11.78 -11.08 6.22
N ARG A 205 -12.51 -10.79 5.14
CA ARG A 205 -13.53 -11.66 4.54
C ARG A 205 -12.96 -12.84 3.75
N LYS A 206 -11.63 -12.96 3.63
CA LYS A 206 -10.95 -13.98 2.81
C LYS A 206 -11.33 -13.93 1.32
N LEU A 207 -11.75 -12.78 0.84
CA LEU A 207 -12.06 -12.53 -0.56
C LEU A 207 -10.82 -12.08 -1.35
N ALA A 208 -9.78 -11.63 -0.67
CA ALA A 208 -8.55 -11.17 -1.31
C ALA A 208 -7.28 -11.62 -0.59
N VAL A 209 -6.20 -11.74 -1.37
CA VAL A 209 -4.82 -11.84 -0.90
C VAL A 209 -4.11 -10.55 -1.27
N LEU A 210 -3.40 -9.95 -0.30
CA LEU A 210 -2.71 -8.69 -0.46
C LEU A 210 -1.25 -8.88 -0.85
N ILE A 211 -0.80 -8.14 -1.87
CA ILE A 211 0.57 -8.19 -2.38
C ILE A 211 1.14 -6.77 -2.44
N GLY A 212 2.37 -6.58 -1.99
CA GLY A 212 3.06 -5.30 -2.07
C GLY A 212 3.79 -4.91 -0.80
N SER A 213 3.66 -3.69 -0.34
CA SER A 213 4.25 -3.20 0.92
C SER A 213 3.16 -2.73 1.90
N ALA A 214 3.56 -2.50 3.16
CA ALA A 214 2.66 -2.00 4.17
C ALA A 214 2.00 -0.68 3.73
N THR A 215 0.72 -0.52 4.06
CA THR A 215 -0.06 0.67 3.72
C THR A 215 0.20 1.80 4.71
N ARG A 216 -0.41 2.96 4.48
CA ARG A 216 -0.10 4.18 5.24
C ARG A 216 -0.59 4.15 6.69
N GLY A 217 -1.71 3.52 6.99
CA GLY A 217 -2.32 3.55 8.32
C GLY A 217 -3.20 4.78 8.56
N ALA A 218 -3.87 5.28 7.53
CA ALA A 218 -4.71 6.48 7.61
C ALA A 218 -6.22 6.15 7.54
N THR A 219 -6.65 5.06 8.17
CA THR A 219 -8.04 4.57 8.15
C THR A 219 -8.97 5.39 9.06
N VAL A 220 -9.04 6.70 8.84
CA VAL A 220 -9.80 7.66 9.66
C VAL A 220 -10.61 8.63 8.83
N GLY A 221 -11.75 9.04 9.36
CA GLY A 221 -12.54 10.16 8.84
C GLY A 221 -11.99 11.48 9.39
N TYR A 222 -11.59 12.36 8.47
CA TYR A 222 -11.06 13.67 8.82
C TYR A 222 -12.16 14.74 8.85
N GLU A 223 -12.05 15.66 9.80
CA GLU A 223 -12.77 16.92 9.79
C GLU A 223 -11.76 18.05 9.58
N THR A 224 -12.14 19.03 8.78
CA THR A 224 -11.33 20.20 8.49
C THR A 224 -12.07 21.45 8.97
N VAL A 225 -11.46 22.22 9.86
CA VAL A 225 -12.02 23.45 10.41
C VAL A 225 -11.07 24.62 10.20
N PRO A 226 -11.58 25.85 9.94
CA PRO A 226 -10.74 27.03 9.89
C PRO A 226 -10.13 27.34 11.25
N VAL A 227 -8.83 27.66 11.27
CA VAL A 227 -8.13 28.20 12.45
C VAL A 227 -8.12 29.72 12.36
N ASP A 228 -7.82 30.23 11.15
CA ASP A 228 -7.85 31.65 10.82
C ASP A 228 -8.07 31.86 9.30
N ASP A 229 -7.83 33.05 8.80
CA ASP A 229 -8.02 33.39 7.38
C ASP A 229 -7.08 32.63 6.44
N ARG A 230 -5.95 32.11 6.92
CA ARG A 230 -4.91 31.43 6.14
C ARG A 230 -4.85 29.92 6.38
N TRP A 231 -5.14 29.48 7.62
CA TRP A 231 -4.89 28.13 8.08
C TRP A 231 -6.16 27.34 8.36
N LEU A 232 -6.12 26.08 8.02
CA LEU A 232 -7.13 25.08 8.33
C LEU A 232 -6.48 23.97 9.17
N MET A 233 -7.17 23.51 10.21
CA MET A 233 -6.80 22.32 10.97
C MET A 233 -7.60 21.15 10.45
N ARG A 234 -6.92 20.13 9.93
CA ARG A 234 -7.51 18.83 9.59
C ARG A 234 -7.13 17.83 10.66
N PHE A 235 -8.10 17.14 11.22
CA PHE A 235 -7.85 16.16 12.28
C PHE A 235 -8.79 14.96 12.16
N ALA A 236 -8.32 13.80 12.63
CA ALA A 236 -9.08 12.57 12.67
C ALA A 236 -10.21 12.69 13.71
N ARG A 237 -11.47 12.59 13.26
CA ARG A 237 -12.67 12.63 14.09
C ARG A 237 -13.39 11.31 14.16
N ALA A 238 -13.17 10.43 13.19
CA ALA A 238 -13.74 9.10 13.14
C ALA A 238 -12.67 8.08 12.79
N GLU A 239 -12.80 6.87 13.31
CA GLU A 239 -11.89 5.77 13.08
C GLU A 239 -12.63 4.58 12.48
N MET A 240 -12.09 4.02 11.39
CA MET A 240 -12.62 2.81 10.78
C MET A 240 -12.16 1.59 11.57
N LEU A 241 -13.12 0.75 11.92
CA LEU A 241 -12.91 -0.51 12.60
C LEU A 241 -13.48 -1.66 11.75
N LEU A 242 -12.80 -2.77 11.72
CA LEU A 242 -13.32 -4.00 11.14
C LEU A 242 -14.46 -4.58 12.00
N SER A 243 -15.08 -5.66 11.56
CA SER A 243 -16.18 -6.34 12.27
C SER A 243 -15.76 -6.83 13.66
N ASP A 244 -14.49 -7.16 13.86
CA ASP A 244 -13.87 -7.60 15.13
C ASP A 244 -13.21 -6.48 15.93
N ASP A 245 -13.55 -5.22 15.64
CA ASP A 245 -13.00 -4.01 16.24
C ASP A 245 -11.50 -3.77 16.00
N THR A 246 -10.89 -4.49 15.06
CA THR A 246 -9.50 -4.25 14.65
C THR A 246 -9.38 -2.90 13.93
N SER A 247 -8.39 -2.08 14.35
CA SER A 247 -8.00 -0.83 13.71
C SER A 247 -6.65 -0.96 13.04
N PHE A 248 -6.49 -0.23 11.94
CA PHE A 248 -5.20 -0.06 11.23
C PHE A 248 -4.65 1.36 11.33
N PHE A 249 -5.32 2.23 12.08
CA PHE A 249 -4.87 3.61 12.25
C PHE A 249 -3.45 3.64 12.85
N LYS A 250 -2.56 4.40 12.22
CA LYS A 250 -1.11 4.52 12.52
C LYS A 250 -0.29 3.23 12.40
N GLN A 251 -0.90 2.10 12.12
CA GLN A 251 -0.20 0.81 11.98
C GLN A 251 -0.04 0.38 10.53
N GLY A 252 -1.02 0.75 9.69
CA GLY A 252 -1.12 0.26 8.33
C GLY A 252 -1.45 -1.24 8.24
N LEU A 253 -1.81 -1.64 7.05
CA LEU A 253 -2.14 -3.01 6.73
C LEU A 253 -0.90 -3.71 6.14
N LYS A 254 -0.43 -4.78 6.76
CA LYS A 254 0.70 -5.57 6.24
C LYS A 254 0.19 -6.51 5.15
N PRO A 255 0.79 -6.54 3.96
CA PRO A 255 0.40 -7.47 2.91
C PRO A 255 0.74 -8.91 3.27
N ASP A 256 0.07 -9.87 2.62
CA ASP A 256 0.33 -11.30 2.79
C ASP A 256 1.65 -11.70 2.10
N PHE A 257 1.96 -11.04 0.97
CA PHE A 257 3.23 -11.20 0.25
C PHE A 257 3.92 -9.85 0.12
N VAL A 258 5.04 -9.70 0.81
CA VAL A 258 5.81 -8.46 0.83
C VAL A 258 6.69 -8.35 -0.41
N ILE A 259 6.44 -7.31 -1.21
CA ILE A 259 7.26 -6.96 -2.37
C ILE A 259 7.39 -5.44 -2.39
N ASN A 260 8.61 -4.95 -2.30
CA ASN A 260 8.89 -3.54 -2.27
C ASN A 260 9.18 -3.01 -3.68
N LEU A 261 8.44 -1.99 -4.08
CA LEU A 261 8.71 -1.20 -5.26
C LEU A 261 9.35 0.12 -4.84
N SER A 262 10.50 0.47 -5.42
CA SER A 262 11.12 1.76 -5.07
C SER A 262 10.25 2.93 -5.51
N THR A 263 10.26 4.02 -4.73
CA THR A 263 9.49 5.25 -5.02
C THR A 263 9.80 5.81 -6.42
N ILE A 264 11.06 5.72 -6.87
CA ILE A 264 11.47 6.17 -8.19
C ILE A 264 10.81 5.34 -9.29
N LYS A 265 10.84 4.01 -9.16
CA LYS A 265 10.16 3.11 -10.11
C LYS A 265 8.65 3.31 -10.09
N LYS A 266 8.06 3.44 -8.90
CA LYS A 266 6.62 3.70 -8.78
C LYS A 266 6.23 4.98 -9.49
N ARG A 267 6.92 6.09 -9.25
CA ARG A 267 6.66 7.36 -9.95
C ARG A 267 6.69 7.18 -11.46
N ALA A 268 7.70 6.49 -11.99
CA ALA A 268 7.80 6.25 -13.43
C ALA A 268 6.66 5.38 -13.98
N LEU A 269 6.16 4.39 -13.22
CA LEU A 269 5.04 3.52 -13.61
C LEU A 269 3.68 4.24 -13.53
N PHE A 270 3.54 5.21 -12.60
CA PHE A 270 2.27 5.87 -12.31
C PHE A 270 2.22 7.31 -12.84
N ASP A 271 3.32 7.82 -13.39
CA ASP A 271 3.40 9.20 -13.89
C ASP A 271 2.49 9.41 -15.10
N ASN A 272 1.75 10.52 -15.04
CA ASN A 272 0.71 10.86 -15.98
C ASN A 272 1.10 11.83 -17.09
N ASN A 273 2.37 12.21 -17.20
CA ASN A 273 2.85 13.17 -18.20
C ASN A 273 2.63 12.70 -19.66
N GLY A 274 1.50 12.04 -19.92
CA GLY A 274 1.03 11.65 -21.26
C GLY A 274 1.78 10.43 -21.87
N LYS A 275 2.63 9.76 -21.10
CA LYS A 275 3.46 8.63 -21.58
C LYS A 275 3.40 7.40 -20.69
N ARG A 276 2.29 7.20 -19.97
CA ARG A 276 2.14 5.98 -19.17
C ARG A 276 2.20 4.76 -20.10
N PRO A 277 3.09 3.78 -19.84
CA PRO A 277 3.11 2.54 -20.60
C PRO A 277 1.78 1.78 -20.41
N ALA A 278 1.38 0.97 -21.38
CA ALA A 278 0.30 0.01 -21.17
C ALA A 278 0.66 -0.90 -19.99
N ILE A 279 -0.32 -1.27 -19.19
CA ILE A 279 -0.07 -2.04 -17.95
C ILE A 279 0.66 -3.34 -18.27
N LYS A 280 0.24 -4.06 -19.32
CA LYS A 280 0.90 -5.29 -19.78
C LYS A 280 2.36 -5.08 -20.18
N ASP A 281 2.74 -3.90 -20.68
CA ASP A 281 4.11 -3.61 -21.10
C ASP A 281 5.06 -3.47 -19.90
N THR A 282 4.51 -3.33 -18.68
CA THR A 282 5.27 -3.28 -17.44
C THR A 282 5.54 -4.66 -16.84
N LEU A 283 4.98 -5.71 -17.42
CA LEU A 283 5.25 -7.10 -17.02
C LEU A 283 6.57 -7.60 -17.60
N PHE A 284 7.14 -8.63 -16.97
CA PHE A 284 8.34 -9.31 -17.47
C PHE A 284 7.96 -10.14 -18.67
N ASP A 285 7.81 -9.52 -19.82
CA ASP A 285 7.63 -10.24 -21.04
C ASP A 285 8.99 -10.53 -21.69
N ILE A 286 9.15 -11.62 -22.09
CA ILE A 286 9.39 -12.43 -23.27
C ILE A 286 10.15 -11.71 -24.40
N ALA A 287 10.35 -10.40 -24.37
CA ALA A 287 11.13 -9.65 -25.34
C ALA A 287 12.66 -9.92 -25.27
N ARG A 288 13.10 -10.93 -24.50
CA ARG A 288 14.47 -11.43 -24.66
C ARG A 288 14.51 -12.30 -25.89
N PRO A 289 15.46 -12.05 -26.82
CA PRO A 289 15.71 -12.99 -27.89
C PRO A 289 15.96 -14.37 -27.26
N ARG A 290 15.03 -15.29 -27.47
CA ARG A 290 15.11 -16.65 -26.90
C ARG A 290 15.77 -17.57 -27.90
N TYR A 291 16.50 -18.51 -27.38
CA TYR A 291 16.94 -19.68 -28.16
C TYR A 291 15.67 -20.48 -28.55
N ASN A 292 15.24 -20.34 -29.79
CA ASN A 292 14.08 -21.07 -30.33
C ASN A 292 14.54 -22.06 -31.39
N GLU A 293 13.66 -22.95 -31.85
CA GLU A 293 14.00 -23.94 -32.88
C GLU A 293 14.57 -23.32 -34.15
N ALA A 294 14.07 -22.18 -34.57
CA ALA A 294 14.59 -21.47 -35.73
C ALA A 294 16.04 -20.97 -35.51
N ALA A 295 16.37 -20.50 -34.33
CA ALA A 295 17.73 -20.11 -33.97
C ALA A 295 18.69 -21.33 -33.89
N LEU A 296 18.16 -22.46 -33.38
CA LEU A 296 18.88 -23.72 -33.32
C LEU A 296 19.22 -24.22 -34.75
N VAL A 297 18.25 -24.23 -35.65
CA VAL A 297 18.41 -24.61 -37.03
C VAL A 297 19.37 -23.67 -37.77
N ALA A 298 19.28 -22.36 -37.49
CA ALA A 298 20.17 -21.36 -38.05
C ALA A 298 21.57 -21.35 -37.41
N ARG A 299 21.84 -22.19 -36.40
CA ARG A 299 23.06 -22.22 -35.57
C ARG A 299 23.47 -20.84 -35.04
N LYS A 300 22.49 -20.01 -34.71
CA LYS A 300 22.66 -18.68 -34.13
C LYS A 300 22.25 -18.68 -32.66
N ASN A 301 22.99 -17.98 -31.83
CA ASN A 301 22.61 -17.75 -30.45
C ASN A 301 22.14 -16.28 -30.27
N PRO A 302 20.84 -15.99 -30.36
CA PRO A 302 20.33 -14.61 -30.28
C PRO A 302 20.66 -13.93 -28.95
N GLU A 303 20.77 -14.69 -27.87
CA GLU A 303 21.12 -14.16 -26.55
C GLU A 303 22.58 -13.72 -26.49
N LEU A 304 23.47 -14.50 -27.08
CA LEU A 304 24.88 -14.18 -27.16
C LEU A 304 25.12 -12.99 -28.10
N GLU A 305 24.44 -12.95 -29.25
CA GLU A 305 24.51 -11.82 -30.18
C GLU A 305 24.02 -10.52 -29.52
N ASP A 306 22.94 -10.55 -28.81
CA ASP A 306 22.41 -9.40 -28.07
C ASP A 306 23.37 -8.95 -26.94
N TYR A 307 23.96 -9.92 -26.23
CA TYR A 307 25.01 -9.65 -25.23
C TYR A 307 26.25 -8.98 -25.84
N ILE A 308 26.73 -9.49 -26.97
CA ILE A 308 27.90 -8.93 -27.66
C ILE A 308 27.62 -7.51 -28.14
N ARG A 309 26.45 -7.25 -28.75
CA ARG A 309 26.03 -5.91 -29.17
C ARG A 309 25.97 -4.91 -28.03
N ARG A 310 25.39 -5.34 -26.91
CA ARG A 310 25.36 -4.50 -25.70
C ARG A 310 26.74 -4.20 -25.14
N SER A 311 27.63 -5.20 -25.15
CA SER A 311 29.01 -5.03 -24.69
C SER A 311 29.82 -4.11 -25.61
N ALA A 312 29.44 -4.03 -26.89
CA ALA A 312 30.00 -3.10 -27.88
C ALA A 312 29.39 -1.68 -27.79
N GLY A 313 28.46 -1.44 -26.85
CA GLY A 313 27.80 -0.12 -26.68
C GLY A 313 26.69 0.16 -27.69
N GLU A 314 26.25 -0.84 -28.47
CA GLU A 314 25.11 -0.66 -29.37
C GLU A 314 23.81 -0.61 -28.62
N VAL A 315 22.93 0.37 -28.97
CA VAL A 315 21.58 0.48 -28.45
C VAL A 315 20.72 -0.61 -29.10
N THR A 316 20.65 -1.78 -28.45
CA THR A 316 19.70 -2.83 -28.86
C THR A 316 18.32 -2.56 -28.29
N ALA A 317 17.27 -3.20 -28.84
CA ALA A 317 15.89 -3.06 -28.35
C ALA A 317 15.74 -3.36 -26.83
N GLY A 318 16.73 -4.00 -26.21
CA GLY A 318 16.81 -4.27 -24.77
C GLY A 318 17.79 -3.39 -23.98
N SER A 319 18.39 -2.36 -24.57
CA SER A 319 19.45 -1.56 -23.92
C SER A 319 18.95 -0.61 -22.84
N LYS A 320 17.70 -0.15 -22.87
CA LYS A 320 17.02 0.46 -21.73
C LYS A 320 16.35 -0.67 -20.96
N ALA A 321 16.78 -0.90 -19.73
CA ALA A 321 16.05 -1.82 -18.86
C ALA A 321 14.58 -1.40 -18.87
N PRO A 322 13.65 -2.26 -19.36
CA PRO A 322 12.26 -1.89 -19.45
C PRO A 322 11.73 -1.60 -18.04
N LEU A 323 10.88 -0.58 -17.93
CA LEU A 323 10.21 -0.26 -16.69
C LEU A 323 9.32 -1.45 -16.31
N ARG A 324 9.58 -2.06 -15.14
CA ARG A 324 8.91 -3.29 -14.70
C ARG A 324 8.21 -3.07 -13.36
N ASP A 325 6.98 -3.56 -13.27
CA ASP A 325 6.20 -3.59 -12.04
C ASP A 325 6.35 -4.98 -11.39
N GLU A 326 7.31 -5.10 -10.47
CA GLU A 326 7.59 -6.37 -9.79
C GLU A 326 6.40 -6.84 -8.91
N VAL A 327 5.59 -5.91 -8.39
CA VAL A 327 4.41 -6.23 -7.58
C VAL A 327 3.32 -6.82 -8.45
N LEU A 328 3.01 -6.19 -9.58
CA LEU A 328 2.03 -6.69 -10.55
C LEU A 328 2.50 -8.03 -11.15
N GLN A 329 3.79 -8.15 -11.48
CA GLN A 329 4.35 -9.40 -11.99
C GLN A 329 4.14 -10.56 -11.02
N ARG A 330 4.40 -10.34 -9.72
CA ARG A 330 4.18 -11.38 -8.72
C ARG A 330 2.71 -11.81 -8.65
N ALA A 331 1.78 -10.86 -8.76
CA ALA A 331 0.36 -11.19 -8.79
C ALA A 331 0.01 -12.07 -9.99
N VAL A 332 0.49 -11.72 -11.17
CA VAL A 332 0.30 -12.52 -12.39
C VAL A 332 0.91 -13.92 -12.24
N ASP A 333 2.15 -14.02 -11.75
CA ASP A 333 2.85 -15.29 -11.54
C ASP A 333 2.08 -16.21 -10.58
N MET A 334 1.52 -15.66 -9.50
CA MET A 334 0.73 -16.41 -8.53
C MET A 334 -0.56 -16.97 -9.17
N LEU A 335 -1.27 -16.16 -9.95
CA LEU A 335 -2.49 -16.59 -10.63
C LEU A 335 -2.19 -17.64 -11.69
N MET A 336 -1.14 -17.47 -12.47
CA MET A 336 -0.70 -18.45 -13.46
C MET A 336 -0.27 -19.78 -12.80
N THR A 337 0.50 -19.70 -11.71
CA THR A 337 0.91 -20.89 -10.94
C THR A 337 -0.28 -21.64 -10.38
N ARG A 338 -1.22 -20.95 -9.73
CA ARG A 338 -2.45 -21.54 -9.21
C ARG A 338 -3.20 -22.32 -10.30
N ARG A 339 -3.39 -21.71 -11.46
CA ARG A 339 -4.05 -22.34 -12.59
C ARG A 339 -3.37 -23.63 -13.02
N HIS A 340 -2.04 -23.62 -13.15
CA HIS A 340 -1.28 -24.82 -13.51
C HIS A 340 -1.45 -25.93 -12.47
N LEU A 341 -1.45 -25.60 -11.19
CA LEU A 341 -1.67 -26.54 -10.10
C LEU A 341 -3.09 -27.12 -10.14
N ASP A 342 -4.10 -26.30 -10.37
CA ASP A 342 -5.50 -26.73 -10.50
C ASP A 342 -5.68 -27.64 -11.73
N ALA A 343 -5.01 -27.37 -12.84
CA ALA A 343 -5.06 -28.16 -14.07
C ALA A 343 -4.42 -29.55 -13.91
N VAL A 344 -3.33 -29.65 -13.15
CA VAL A 344 -2.60 -30.90 -12.92
C VAL A 344 -3.30 -31.81 -11.91
N LYS A 345 -4.31 -31.29 -11.17
CA LYS A 345 -5.05 -32.04 -10.12
C LYS A 345 -4.11 -32.75 -9.14
N LEU A 346 -3.05 -32.10 -8.72
CA LEU A 346 -2.12 -32.63 -7.73
C LEU A 346 -2.87 -32.90 -6.42
N ASP A 347 -2.81 -34.14 -5.95
CA ASP A 347 -3.32 -34.50 -4.62
C ASP A 347 -2.30 -34.04 -3.57
N TRP A 348 -2.51 -32.85 -3.02
CA TRP A 348 -1.70 -32.27 -1.93
C TRP A 348 -2.02 -32.90 -0.56
N LYS A 349 -2.47 -34.13 -0.49
CA LYS A 349 -2.54 -34.81 0.79
C LYS A 349 -1.15 -34.74 1.40
N ALA A 350 -1.03 -34.07 2.53
CA ALA A 350 0.20 -34.03 3.29
C ALA A 350 0.63 -35.47 3.56
N GLY A 351 1.69 -35.90 2.90
CA GLY A 351 2.32 -37.19 3.24
C GLY A 351 2.66 -37.16 4.74
N PRO A 352 2.68 -38.32 5.41
CA PRO A 352 2.99 -38.41 6.81
C PRO A 352 4.32 -37.68 7.08
N ARG A 353 4.29 -36.72 8.01
CA ARG A 353 5.46 -35.89 8.39
C ARG A 353 6.58 -36.68 9.07
N ASP A 354 6.51 -38.00 9.12
CA ASP A 354 7.40 -38.89 9.85
C ASP A 354 8.16 -39.86 8.95
N ALA A 355 8.94 -39.36 8.03
CA ALA A 355 10.02 -40.13 7.44
C ALA A 355 11.35 -39.34 7.56
N ARG A 356 11.79 -39.08 8.79
CA ARG A 356 13.22 -38.80 9.00
C ARG A 356 13.96 -40.09 8.61
N PRO A 357 14.93 -40.07 7.68
CA PRO A 357 15.73 -41.22 7.40
C PRO A 357 16.53 -41.55 8.69
N THR A 358 16.28 -42.73 9.26
CA THR A 358 17.06 -43.26 10.38
C THR A 358 18.46 -43.51 9.85
N ILE A 359 19.41 -42.64 10.20
CA ILE A 359 20.82 -42.88 9.95
C ILE A 359 21.19 -44.09 10.78
N LYS A 360 21.30 -45.27 10.15
CA LYS A 360 21.90 -46.45 10.78
C LYS A 360 23.34 -46.09 11.14
N LYS A 361 23.65 -45.98 12.44
CA LYS A 361 25.01 -45.90 12.93
C LYS A 361 25.78 -47.14 12.41
N ALA A 362 26.84 -46.90 11.66
CA ALA A 362 27.76 -47.95 11.26
C ALA A 362 28.34 -48.58 12.54
N GLN A 363 28.23 -49.91 12.65
CA GLN A 363 28.95 -50.68 13.67
C GLN A 363 30.45 -50.65 13.35
N PRO A 364 31.33 -50.48 14.34
CA PRO A 364 32.75 -50.64 14.11
C PRO A 364 33.04 -52.11 13.79
N ALA A 365 33.84 -52.32 12.75
CA ALA A 365 34.36 -53.64 12.38
C ALA A 365 35.32 -54.19 13.44
N PRO A 366 35.48 -55.55 13.55
CA PRO A 366 36.21 -56.21 14.59
C PRO A 366 37.73 -55.95 14.56
#